data_d848216ea82cdd3eabd322d8481d421f
#
_entry.id   d848216ea82cdd3eabd322d8481d421f
#
_cell.length_a   1.000
_cell.length_b   1.000
_cell.length_c   1.000
_cell.angle_alpha   90.00
_cell.angle_beta   90.00
_cell.angle_gamma   90.00
#
_symmetry.space_group_name_H-M   'P 1'
#
loop_
_entity.id
_entity.type
_entity.pdbx_description
1 polymer ?
#
loop_
_entity_poly.entity_id
_entity_poly.type
_entity_poly.pdbx_seq_one_letter_code
_entity_poly.pdbx_strand_id
1 'polypeptide(L)'
;FFGSVRFVYETGIKNRLMETGLTYTSTVVVSKENVAATMGSGDLNVFATPAMVALMENAAMNAVAGGLPEGSTTVGAMMNTTHIKPSAVGDTVSATAVLKEVEGRKLTFEVRAQDSKGVIGEGTHVRYIVDKEKFMSKLS
;
A
#
# COMPACT_ATOMS: atom_id res chain seq x y z
N PHE A 1 -4.33 -14.09 -17.75
CA PHE A 1 -3.21 -13.98 -16.84
C PHE A 1 -3.25 -15.09 -15.79
N PHE A 2 -2.13 -15.53 -15.38
CA PHE A 2 -2.03 -16.73 -14.58
C PHE A 2 -2.03 -16.52 -13.08
N GLY A 3 -2.05 -15.34 -12.61
CA GLY A 3 -2.07 -15.08 -11.19
C GLY A 3 -0.71 -15.14 -10.50
N SER A 4 0.35 -15.50 -11.19
CA SER A 4 1.67 -15.51 -10.59
C SER A 4 2.75 -15.16 -11.58
N VAL A 5 3.82 -14.58 -11.09
CA VAL A 5 5.01 -14.28 -11.84
C VAL A 5 6.22 -14.74 -11.04
N ARG A 6 7.12 -15.41 -11.70
CA ARG A 6 8.32 -15.91 -11.06
C ARG A 6 9.44 -14.88 -11.20
N PHE A 7 10.04 -14.54 -10.08
CA PHE A 7 11.26 -13.74 -10.05
C PHE A 7 12.45 -14.67 -9.92
N VAL A 8 13.38 -14.56 -10.85
CA VAL A 8 14.60 -15.36 -10.83
C VAL A 8 15.75 -14.44 -10.46
N TYR A 9 16.45 -14.77 -9.39
CA TYR A 9 17.55 -13.94 -8.91
C TYR A 9 18.84 -14.27 -9.59
N GLU A 10 19.71 -13.29 -9.64
CA GLU A 10 21.03 -13.42 -10.26
C GLU A 10 21.81 -14.61 -9.75
N THR A 11 21.69 -14.90 -8.48
CA THR A 11 22.37 -16.03 -7.88
C THR A 11 21.87 -17.36 -8.41
N GLY A 12 20.70 -17.36 -9.02
CA GLY A 12 20.12 -18.57 -9.59
C GLY A 12 19.66 -19.59 -8.58
N ILE A 13 19.85 -19.32 -7.30
CA ILE A 13 19.53 -20.30 -6.28
C ILE A 13 18.14 -20.17 -5.70
N LYS A 14 17.44 -19.10 -6.03
CA LYS A 14 16.09 -18.92 -5.53
C LYS A 14 15.15 -18.43 -6.60
N ASN A 15 14.03 -19.08 -6.65
CA ASN A 15 12.89 -18.62 -7.43
C ASN A 15 11.81 -18.23 -6.43
N ARG A 16 11.24 -17.07 -6.60
CA ARG A 16 10.11 -16.66 -5.80
C ARG A 16 8.94 -16.38 -6.70
N LEU A 17 7.76 -16.79 -6.24
CA LEU A 17 6.52 -16.51 -6.94
C LEU A 17 5.90 -15.27 -6.34
N MET A 18 5.64 -14.29 -7.20
CA MET A 18 4.83 -13.14 -6.83
C MET A 18 3.44 -13.44 -7.40
N GLU A 19 2.55 -13.87 -6.53
CA GLU A 19 1.22 -14.31 -6.95
C GLU A 19 0.18 -13.23 -6.79
N THR A 20 -0.69 -13.09 -7.79
CA THR A 20 -1.88 -12.26 -7.61
C THR A 20 -2.72 -12.86 -6.51
N GLY A 21 -3.41 -12.00 -5.77
CA GLY A 21 -4.18 -12.42 -4.61
C GLY A 21 -3.45 -12.24 -3.30
N LEU A 22 -2.14 -11.97 -3.31
CA LEU A 22 -1.44 -11.61 -2.09
C LEU A 22 -2.12 -10.41 -1.46
N THR A 23 -2.37 -10.48 -0.16
CA THR A 23 -3.17 -9.49 0.53
C THR A 23 -2.60 -9.17 1.91
N TYR A 24 -2.89 -7.99 2.39
CA TYR A 24 -2.53 -7.59 3.74
C TYR A 24 -3.48 -6.50 4.21
N THR A 25 -3.78 -6.51 5.49
CA THR A 25 -4.63 -5.49 6.11
C THR A 25 -3.82 -4.77 7.18
N SER A 26 -3.74 -3.45 7.07
CA SER A 26 -3.11 -2.58 8.05
C SER A 26 -4.19 -1.80 8.78
N THR A 27 -3.99 -1.55 10.07
CA THR A 27 -4.98 -0.84 10.89
C THR A 27 -4.35 0.33 11.63
N VAL A 28 -5.16 1.34 11.90
CA VAL A 28 -4.76 2.48 12.71
C VAL A 28 -5.98 3.02 13.47
N VAL A 29 -5.76 3.55 14.64
CA VAL A 29 -6.81 4.26 15.39
C VAL A 29 -6.76 5.73 14.99
N VAL A 30 -7.91 6.32 14.69
CA VAL A 30 -7.99 7.75 14.40
C VAL A 30 -7.66 8.52 15.65
N SER A 31 -6.67 9.39 15.58
CA SER A 31 -6.19 10.19 16.70
C SER A 31 -5.89 11.60 16.23
N LYS A 32 -5.55 12.47 17.15
CA LYS A 32 -5.19 13.84 16.80
C LYS A 32 -3.95 13.91 15.90
N GLU A 33 -3.20 12.82 15.79
CA GLU A 33 -1.99 12.81 14.97
C GLU A 33 -2.27 12.55 13.49
N ASN A 34 -3.42 11.96 13.18
CA ASN A 34 -3.76 11.60 11.80
C ASN A 34 -5.06 12.22 11.30
N VAL A 35 -5.54 13.25 11.99
CA VAL A 35 -6.72 13.99 11.53
C VAL A 35 -6.31 15.11 10.57
N ALA A 36 -7.26 15.50 9.72
CA ALA A 36 -7.01 16.48 8.66
C ALA A 36 -6.46 17.80 9.20
N ALA A 37 -6.99 18.30 10.32
CA ALA A 37 -6.53 19.55 10.90
C ALA A 37 -5.05 19.51 11.28
N THR A 38 -4.57 18.41 11.82
CA THR A 38 -3.18 18.26 12.22
C THR A 38 -2.27 18.08 11.02
N MET A 39 -2.70 17.32 10.04
CA MET A 39 -1.89 17.01 8.86
C MET A 39 -1.90 18.12 7.81
N GLY A 40 -2.77 19.10 7.95
CA GLY A 40 -2.84 20.20 7.01
C GLY A 40 -3.60 19.87 5.71
N SER A 41 -4.35 18.78 5.70
CA SER A 41 -5.13 18.39 4.54
C SER A 41 -6.59 18.88 4.61
N GLY A 42 -6.93 19.59 5.66
CA GLY A 42 -8.23 20.17 5.92
C GLY A 42 -8.19 20.83 7.28
N ASP A 43 -9.33 21.24 7.79
CA ASP A 43 -9.38 21.95 9.07
C ASP A 43 -10.31 21.29 10.09
N LEU A 44 -10.70 20.04 9.84
CA LEU A 44 -11.58 19.31 10.76
C LEU A 44 -10.84 18.14 11.42
N ASN A 45 -11.34 17.71 12.55
CA ASN A 45 -10.77 16.59 13.31
C ASN A 45 -11.39 15.27 12.89
N VAL A 46 -11.17 14.92 11.63
CA VAL A 46 -11.59 13.63 11.04
C VAL A 46 -10.36 12.98 10.40
N PHE A 47 -10.42 11.67 10.25
CA PHE A 47 -9.30 10.93 9.65
C PHE A 47 -8.89 11.57 8.31
N ALA A 48 -7.62 11.89 8.17
CA ALA A 48 -7.13 12.62 7.02
C ALA A 48 -7.00 11.73 5.78
N THR A 49 -7.34 12.26 4.62
CA THR A 49 -7.16 11.54 3.36
C THR A 49 -5.70 11.09 3.16
N PRO A 50 -4.67 11.93 3.39
CA PRO A 50 -3.29 11.46 3.29
C PRO A 50 -2.97 10.32 4.25
N ALA A 51 -3.57 10.30 5.43
CA ALA A 51 -3.36 9.21 6.39
C ALA A 51 -4.00 7.91 5.88
N MET A 52 -5.18 8.01 5.26
CA MET A 52 -5.81 6.84 4.65
C MET A 52 -4.95 6.29 3.51
N VAL A 53 -4.43 7.18 2.67
CA VAL A 53 -3.54 6.79 1.57
C VAL A 53 -2.29 6.10 2.12
N ALA A 54 -1.67 6.66 3.15
CA ALA A 54 -0.50 6.05 3.78
C ALA A 54 -0.82 4.64 4.32
N LEU A 55 -1.99 4.46 4.88
CA LEU A 55 -2.42 3.15 5.39
C LEU A 55 -2.61 2.15 4.25
N MET A 56 -3.20 2.58 3.14
CA MET A 56 -3.34 1.76 1.94
C MET A 56 -1.98 1.37 1.37
N GLU A 57 -1.04 2.32 1.33
CA GLU A 57 0.32 2.06 0.87
C GLU A 57 1.04 1.06 1.77
N ASN A 58 0.85 1.20 3.07
CA ASN A 58 1.44 0.29 4.05
C ASN A 58 0.91 -1.13 3.84
N ALA A 59 -0.39 -1.27 3.63
CA ALA A 59 -0.99 -2.57 3.36
C ALA A 59 -0.41 -3.19 2.08
N ALA A 60 -0.28 -2.40 1.02
CA ALA A 60 0.25 -2.89 -0.26
C ALA A 60 1.72 -3.31 -0.13
N MET A 61 2.53 -2.50 0.55
CA MET A 61 3.93 -2.82 0.80
C MET A 61 4.07 -4.15 1.53
N ASN A 62 3.28 -4.33 2.58
CA ASN A 62 3.34 -5.55 3.38
C ASN A 62 2.79 -6.77 2.65
N ALA A 63 1.82 -6.58 1.77
CA ALA A 63 1.23 -7.71 1.02
C ALA A 63 2.28 -8.45 0.18
N VAL A 64 3.29 -7.76 -0.31
CA VAL A 64 4.28 -8.35 -1.21
C VAL A 64 5.66 -8.51 -0.58
N ALA A 65 5.85 -8.02 0.63
CA ALA A 65 7.19 -8.01 1.26
C ALA A 65 7.86 -9.38 1.28
N GLY A 66 7.11 -10.43 1.55
CA GLY A 66 7.66 -11.78 1.63
C GLY A 66 8.07 -12.40 0.30
N GLY A 67 7.65 -11.81 -0.81
CA GLY A 67 7.96 -12.32 -2.15
C GLY A 67 9.08 -11.57 -2.85
N LEU A 68 9.69 -10.59 -2.21
CA LEU A 68 10.71 -9.77 -2.84
C LEU A 68 12.10 -10.35 -2.71
N PRO A 69 12.99 -10.11 -3.70
CA PRO A 69 14.40 -10.46 -3.56
C PRO A 69 15.05 -9.72 -2.40
N GLU A 70 16.04 -10.34 -1.81
CA GLU A 70 16.84 -9.69 -0.77
C GLU A 70 17.45 -8.40 -1.33
N GLY A 71 17.42 -7.34 -0.54
CA GLY A 71 17.93 -6.03 -0.96
C GLY A 71 16.93 -5.22 -1.77
N SER A 72 15.76 -5.76 -2.03
CA SER A 72 14.70 -5.08 -2.78
C SER A 72 13.58 -4.60 -1.88
N THR A 73 12.86 -3.61 -2.37
CA THR A 73 11.66 -3.09 -1.73
C THR A 73 10.71 -2.59 -2.83
N THR A 74 9.60 -2.02 -2.43
CA THR A 74 8.70 -1.36 -3.38
C THR A 74 8.55 0.09 -3.02
N VAL A 75 8.33 0.91 -4.05
CA VAL A 75 8.01 2.33 -3.88
C VAL A 75 6.69 2.63 -4.55
N GLY A 76 5.91 3.52 -3.96
CA GLY A 76 4.63 3.93 -4.52
C GLY A 76 4.81 4.82 -5.73
N ALA A 77 4.00 4.62 -6.75
CA ALA A 77 4.06 5.38 -7.99
C ALA A 77 2.73 6.02 -8.38
N MET A 78 1.62 5.44 -7.97
CA MET A 78 0.31 5.98 -8.30
C MET A 78 -0.70 5.56 -7.25
N MET A 79 -1.56 6.47 -6.88
CA MET A 79 -2.70 6.18 -6.00
C MET A 79 -3.92 6.88 -6.58
N ASN A 80 -4.92 6.10 -6.90
CA ASN A 80 -6.21 6.62 -7.36
C ASN A 80 -7.27 6.05 -6.44
N THR A 81 -7.68 6.83 -5.45
CA THR A 81 -8.64 6.38 -4.46
C THR A 81 -9.70 7.44 -4.20
N THR A 82 -10.87 6.97 -3.80
CA THR A 82 -11.90 7.83 -3.24
C THR A 82 -11.73 7.88 -1.72
N HIS A 83 -12.32 8.88 -1.10
CA HIS A 83 -12.46 8.97 0.36
C HIS A 83 -13.84 9.55 0.58
N ILE A 84 -14.83 8.68 0.75
CA ILE A 84 -16.24 9.04 0.64
C ILE A 84 -16.95 9.28 1.97
N LYS A 85 -16.31 8.93 3.09
CA LYS A 85 -16.92 9.08 4.42
C LYS A 85 -15.87 9.48 5.43
N PRO A 86 -16.20 10.41 6.35
CA PRO A 86 -15.27 10.75 7.43
C PRO A 86 -15.27 9.65 8.50
N SER A 87 -14.17 9.54 9.21
CA SER A 87 -14.06 8.68 10.38
C SER A 87 -13.68 9.51 11.59
N ALA A 88 -14.35 9.23 12.71
CA ALA A 88 -14.20 10.01 13.93
C ALA A 88 -12.96 9.60 14.73
N VAL A 89 -12.43 10.53 15.50
CA VAL A 89 -11.37 10.23 16.48
C VAL A 89 -11.83 9.12 17.39
N GLY A 90 -10.97 8.13 17.60
CA GLY A 90 -11.27 6.96 18.41
C GLY A 90 -11.72 5.74 17.61
N ASP A 91 -12.18 5.93 16.38
CA ASP A 91 -12.55 4.80 15.53
C ASP A 91 -11.30 4.12 14.98
N THR A 92 -11.45 2.87 14.60
CA THR A 92 -10.36 2.09 13.98
C THR A 92 -10.59 2.02 12.48
N VAL A 93 -9.57 2.36 11.71
CA VAL A 93 -9.58 2.25 10.25
C VAL A 93 -8.68 1.11 9.83
N SER A 94 -9.18 0.27 8.92
CA SER A 94 -8.43 -0.83 8.34
C SER A 94 -8.32 -0.61 6.84
N ALA A 95 -7.13 -0.79 6.29
CA ALA A 95 -6.93 -0.75 4.84
C ALA A 95 -6.43 -2.11 4.38
N THR A 96 -7.05 -2.64 3.34
CA THR A 96 -6.67 -3.92 2.76
C THR A 96 -6.20 -3.68 1.33
N ALA A 97 -5.05 -4.26 0.99
CA ALA A 97 -4.52 -4.24 -0.36
C ALA A 97 -4.47 -5.66 -0.90
N VAL A 98 -4.87 -5.82 -2.15
CA VAL A 98 -4.83 -7.11 -2.84
C VAL A 98 -4.06 -6.92 -4.13
N LEU A 99 -3.02 -7.71 -4.33
CA LEU A 99 -2.22 -7.68 -5.55
C LEU A 99 -3.04 -8.25 -6.70
N LYS A 100 -3.26 -7.45 -7.74
CA LYS A 100 -4.09 -7.81 -8.87
C LYS A 100 -3.32 -8.11 -10.14
N GLU A 101 -2.22 -7.40 -10.37
CA GLU A 101 -1.41 -7.58 -11.58
C GLU A 101 0.06 -7.46 -11.27
N VAL A 102 0.85 -8.25 -11.97
CA VAL A 102 2.30 -8.18 -11.93
C VAL A 102 2.81 -8.10 -13.36
N GLU A 103 3.50 -7.01 -13.68
CA GLU A 103 4.09 -6.81 -15.02
C GLU A 103 5.55 -6.41 -14.83
N GLY A 104 6.44 -7.40 -14.83
CA GLY A 104 7.83 -7.14 -14.52
C GLY A 104 7.96 -6.62 -13.09
N ARG A 105 8.43 -5.39 -12.94
CA ARG A 105 8.58 -4.75 -11.63
C ARG A 105 7.35 -3.97 -11.19
N LYS A 106 6.37 -3.84 -12.06
CA LYS A 106 5.18 -3.06 -11.77
C LYS A 106 4.14 -3.94 -11.09
N LEU A 107 3.67 -3.49 -9.93
CA LEU A 107 2.67 -4.19 -9.13
C LEU A 107 1.43 -3.31 -9.02
N THR A 108 0.29 -3.85 -9.41
CA THR A 108 -0.98 -3.14 -9.33
C THR A 108 -1.87 -3.78 -8.27
N PHE A 109 -2.37 -2.96 -7.36
CA PHE A 109 -3.20 -3.40 -6.24
C PHE A 109 -4.58 -2.77 -6.30
N GLU A 110 -5.56 -3.52 -5.80
CA GLU A 110 -6.82 -2.93 -5.36
C GLU A 110 -6.66 -2.61 -3.89
N VAL A 111 -7.10 -1.43 -3.49
CA VAL A 111 -7.03 -1.01 -2.10
C VAL A 111 -8.41 -0.57 -1.61
N ARG A 112 -8.68 -0.85 -0.35
CA ARG A 112 -9.95 -0.49 0.27
C ARG A 112 -9.71 -0.16 1.73
N ALA A 113 -10.33 0.91 2.20
CA ALA A 113 -10.28 1.26 3.61
C ALA A 113 -11.69 1.28 4.19
N GLN A 114 -11.81 0.88 5.43
CA GLN A 114 -13.10 0.87 6.13
C GLN A 114 -12.90 1.21 7.60
N ASP A 115 -13.94 1.79 8.19
CA ASP A 115 -14.00 2.03 9.62
C ASP A 115 -15.09 1.14 10.21
N SER A 116 -15.49 1.39 11.47
CA SER A 116 -16.51 0.58 12.13
C SER A 116 -17.88 0.65 11.46
N LYS A 117 -18.12 1.64 10.61
CA LYS A 117 -19.40 1.86 9.95
C LYS A 117 -19.43 1.45 8.48
N GLY A 118 -18.30 0.99 7.94
CA GLY A 118 -18.22 0.49 6.58
C GLY A 118 -17.10 1.10 5.77
N VAL A 119 -17.19 0.92 4.47
CA VAL A 119 -16.15 1.39 3.52
C VAL A 119 -16.07 2.91 3.53
N ILE A 120 -14.86 3.43 3.64
CA ILE A 120 -14.60 4.87 3.56
C ILE A 120 -13.89 5.27 2.28
N GLY A 121 -13.23 4.34 1.61
CA GLY A 121 -12.56 4.62 0.35
C GLY A 121 -12.13 3.36 -0.36
N GLU A 122 -12.00 3.45 -1.69
CA GLU A 122 -11.57 2.33 -2.54
C GLU A 122 -10.80 2.88 -3.73
N GLY A 123 -9.88 2.09 -4.23
CA GLY A 123 -9.14 2.53 -5.40
C GLY A 123 -8.11 1.54 -5.90
N THR A 124 -7.20 2.08 -6.72
CA THR A 124 -6.12 1.34 -7.33
C THR A 124 -4.80 1.99 -6.94
N HIS A 125 -3.80 1.15 -6.68
CA HIS A 125 -2.48 1.60 -6.25
C HIS A 125 -1.41 0.86 -7.04
N VAL A 126 -0.40 1.59 -7.51
CA VAL A 126 0.71 1.00 -8.25
C VAL A 126 2.00 1.21 -7.47
N ARG A 127 2.79 0.15 -7.35
CA ARG A 127 4.11 0.20 -6.76
C ARG A 127 5.11 -0.43 -7.74
N TYR A 128 6.38 -0.05 -7.58
CA TYR A 128 7.45 -0.67 -8.37
C TYR A 128 8.49 -1.29 -7.46
N ILE A 129 8.96 -2.47 -7.87
CA ILE A 129 10.06 -3.13 -7.17
C ILE A 129 11.35 -2.43 -7.54
N VAL A 130 12.14 -2.07 -6.55
CA VAL A 130 13.43 -1.41 -6.75
C VAL A 130 14.50 -2.07 -5.90
N ASP A 131 15.75 -1.99 -6.37
CA ASP A 131 16.91 -2.33 -5.58
C ASP A 131 17.18 -1.12 -4.67
N LYS A 132 17.17 -1.34 -3.36
CA LYS A 132 17.28 -0.24 -2.39
C LYS A 132 18.53 0.61 -2.60
N GLU A 133 19.66 -0.05 -2.74
CA GLU A 133 20.94 0.63 -2.86
C GLU A 133 21.03 1.45 -4.13
N LYS A 134 20.68 0.84 -5.25
CA LYS A 134 20.69 1.52 -6.54
C LYS A 134 19.70 2.68 -6.57
N PHE A 135 18.53 2.46 -6.01
CA PHE A 135 17.48 3.48 -5.98
C PHE A 135 17.95 4.71 -5.21
N MET A 136 18.47 4.49 -4.02
CA MET A 136 18.92 5.59 -3.16
C MET A 136 20.17 6.28 -3.73
N SER A 137 21.06 5.53 -4.37
CA SER A 137 22.28 6.10 -4.93
C SER A 137 22.03 7.14 -6.02
N LYS A 138 20.88 7.07 -6.68
CA LYS A 138 20.51 8.04 -7.73
C LYS A 138 20.12 9.39 -7.16
N LEU A 139 19.93 9.48 -5.86
CA LEU A 139 19.47 10.71 -5.21
C LEU A 139 20.61 11.58 -4.70
N SER A 140 21.82 11.08 -4.72
CA SER A 140 22.99 11.84 -4.23
C SER A 140 23.86 12.37 -5.33
#